data_ec25275bb955bf925c1af6540491c549
#
_entry.id   ec25275bb955bf925c1af6540491c549
#
_cell.length_a   1.000
_cell.length_b   1.000
_cell.length_c   1.000
_cell.angle_alpha   90.00
_cell.angle_beta   90.00
_cell.angle_gamma   90.00
#
_symmetry.space_group_name_H-M   'P 1'
#
loop_
_entity.id
_entity.type
_entity.pdbx_description
1 polymer ?
#
loop_
_entity_poly.entity_id
_entity_poly.type
_entity_poly.pdbx_seq_one_letter_code
_entity_poly.pdbx_strand_id
1 'polypeptide(L)'
;QFKIMKKLKFSDSKKIVIKVGTSTITNNDGFDKEFLVKLSYEVSSWLDYGIGVVIVSSGVIFAGLKKLNVNAKPNVLSELQAAAAIGQMDLAQVYKDVFTQNNKIAAQVLLTHEDLSDRKRYLNARSTINNLITSGIVPIINENDTVSTEEIQFGDNDNLAAMVANLIEADYLVLFTDQEGLFSDDPAVDINASLIEKAFTDDKTLDLLAKKTSSTYGTGGMVTKIEAARRASLSGTHTIIANGKTDKTFFKLFNNQSVGTFL
;
A
#
# COMPACT_ATOMS: atom_id res chain seq x y z
N GLN A 1 27.56 -15.82 12.15
CA GLN A 1 27.71 -15.84 10.67
C GLN A 1 26.79 -14.76 10.12
N PHE A 2 27.37 -13.64 9.68
CA PHE A 2 26.61 -12.59 8.97
C PHE A 2 26.15 -13.17 7.63
N LYS A 3 24.87 -13.51 7.52
CA LYS A 3 24.24 -13.81 6.25
C LYS A 3 24.21 -12.52 5.46
N ILE A 4 25.16 -12.31 4.56
CA ILE A 4 25.12 -11.24 3.57
C ILE A 4 23.89 -11.57 2.70
N MET A 5 22.73 -10.95 3.02
CA MET A 5 21.58 -11.01 2.12
C MET A 5 22.00 -10.34 0.82
N LYS A 6 22.11 -11.14 -0.24
CA LYS A 6 22.34 -10.63 -1.61
C LYS A 6 21.16 -9.71 -1.91
N LYS A 7 21.39 -8.40 -1.91
CA LYS A 7 20.35 -7.41 -2.14
C LYS A 7 19.79 -7.65 -3.54
N LEU A 8 18.57 -8.19 -3.62
CA LEU A 8 17.85 -8.26 -4.88
C LEU A 8 17.65 -6.83 -5.38
N LYS A 9 17.97 -6.55 -6.64
CA LYS A 9 17.66 -5.24 -7.21
C LYS A 9 16.17 -5.14 -7.45
N PHE A 10 15.60 -3.98 -7.23
CA PHE A 10 14.16 -3.73 -7.44
C PHE A 10 13.75 -4.08 -8.88
N SER A 11 14.57 -3.71 -9.86
CA SER A 11 14.36 -4.03 -11.27
C SER A 11 14.44 -5.52 -11.62
N ASP A 12 15.05 -6.34 -10.75
CA ASP A 12 15.17 -7.79 -10.94
C ASP A 12 14.06 -8.54 -10.20
N SER A 13 13.12 -7.82 -9.58
CA SER A 13 11.97 -8.40 -8.86
C SER A 13 11.04 -9.13 -9.81
N LYS A 14 10.44 -10.20 -9.30
CA LYS A 14 9.38 -10.92 -10.00
C LYS A 14 8.00 -10.39 -9.65
N LYS A 15 7.80 -10.04 -8.37
CA LYS A 15 6.52 -9.56 -7.85
C LYS A 15 6.73 -8.45 -6.83
N ILE A 16 5.92 -7.42 -6.96
CA ILE A 16 5.92 -6.25 -6.08
C ILE A 16 4.50 -5.98 -5.61
N VAL A 17 4.34 -5.70 -4.32
CA VAL A 17 3.10 -5.15 -3.76
C VAL A 17 3.30 -3.67 -3.48
N ILE A 18 2.40 -2.84 -3.99
CA ILE A 18 2.36 -1.40 -3.70
C ILE A 18 1.14 -1.11 -2.84
N LYS A 19 1.33 -0.55 -1.68
CA LYS A 19 0.23 -0.02 -0.87
C LYS A 19 0.11 1.48 -1.05
N VAL A 20 -1.10 1.95 -1.33
CA VAL A 20 -1.41 3.37 -1.48
C VAL A 20 -2.39 3.78 -0.39
N GLY A 21 -1.95 4.66 0.51
CA GLY A 21 -2.77 5.18 1.61
C GLY A 21 -3.77 6.24 1.16
N THR A 22 -4.79 6.52 2.00
CA THR A 22 -5.83 7.51 1.71
C THR A 22 -5.24 8.89 1.40
N SER A 23 -4.32 9.40 2.22
CA SER A 23 -3.68 10.71 2.00
C SER A 23 -2.87 10.80 0.70
N THR A 24 -2.41 9.65 0.19
CA THR A 24 -1.66 9.59 -1.07
C THR A 24 -2.60 9.57 -2.28
N ILE A 25 -3.70 8.78 -2.20
CA ILE A 25 -4.60 8.54 -3.33
C ILE A 25 -5.72 9.56 -3.46
N THR A 26 -5.97 10.38 -2.42
CA THR A 26 -7.05 11.36 -2.41
C THR A 26 -6.54 12.78 -2.29
N ASN A 27 -7.35 13.72 -2.75
CA ASN A 27 -7.20 15.15 -2.57
C ASN A 27 -8.55 15.78 -2.18
N ASN A 28 -8.62 17.11 -2.16
CA ASN A 28 -9.87 17.81 -1.81
C ASN A 28 -11.05 17.50 -2.75
N ASP A 29 -10.81 17.03 -3.97
CA ASP A 29 -11.83 16.78 -4.99
C ASP A 29 -12.24 15.29 -5.11
N GLY A 30 -11.63 14.39 -4.37
CA GLY A 30 -11.86 12.95 -4.38
C GLY A 30 -10.57 12.17 -4.65
N PHE A 31 -10.59 11.23 -5.59
CA PHE A 31 -9.36 10.52 -5.98
C PHE A 31 -8.43 11.45 -6.77
N ASP A 32 -7.14 11.45 -6.37
CA ASP A 32 -6.06 12.22 -7.02
C ASP A 32 -5.71 11.57 -8.37
N LYS A 33 -6.37 12.09 -9.42
CA LYS A 33 -6.22 11.54 -10.77
C LYS A 33 -4.79 11.71 -11.32
N GLU A 34 -4.11 12.80 -10.96
CA GLU A 34 -2.73 13.04 -11.41
C GLU A 34 -1.79 11.98 -10.85
N PHE A 35 -1.87 11.73 -9.54
CA PHE A 35 -1.11 10.67 -8.91
C PHE A 35 -1.43 9.29 -9.52
N LEU A 36 -2.72 8.98 -9.74
CA LEU A 36 -3.14 7.68 -10.27
C LEU A 36 -2.69 7.48 -11.73
N VAL A 37 -2.69 8.51 -12.57
CA VAL A 37 -2.15 8.47 -13.93
C VAL A 37 -0.64 8.18 -13.88
N LYS A 38 0.11 8.89 -13.02
CA LYS A 38 1.54 8.63 -12.83
C LYS A 38 1.80 7.20 -12.33
N LEU A 39 1.07 6.75 -11.31
CA LEU A 39 1.18 5.39 -10.78
C LEU A 39 0.92 4.34 -11.87
N SER A 40 -0.16 4.51 -12.63
CA SER A 40 -0.52 3.54 -13.68
C SER A 40 0.50 3.48 -14.81
N TYR A 41 1.09 4.60 -15.19
CA TYR A 41 2.14 4.66 -16.20
C TYR A 41 3.40 3.91 -15.74
N GLU A 42 3.88 4.19 -14.53
CA GLU A 42 5.07 3.56 -13.97
C GLU A 42 4.87 2.05 -13.76
N VAL A 43 3.72 1.66 -13.19
CA VAL A 43 3.38 0.23 -13.02
C VAL A 43 3.27 -0.47 -14.36
N SER A 44 2.68 0.17 -15.37
CA SER A 44 2.58 -0.40 -16.71
C SER A 44 3.96 -0.63 -17.33
N SER A 45 4.89 0.30 -17.13
CA SER A 45 6.28 0.13 -17.54
C SER A 45 6.94 -1.08 -16.85
N TRP A 46 6.73 -1.25 -15.54
CA TRP A 46 7.29 -2.41 -14.80
C TRP A 46 6.71 -3.74 -15.27
N LEU A 47 5.42 -3.77 -15.63
CA LEU A 47 4.80 -4.95 -16.25
C LEU A 47 5.46 -5.31 -17.59
N ASP A 48 5.81 -4.30 -18.40
CA ASP A 48 6.51 -4.50 -19.68
C ASP A 48 7.94 -5.06 -19.48
N TYR A 49 8.55 -4.80 -18.34
CA TYR A 49 9.80 -5.45 -17.90
C TYR A 49 9.60 -6.86 -17.30
N GLY A 50 8.35 -7.35 -17.23
CA GLY A 50 8.02 -8.67 -16.70
C GLY A 50 7.87 -8.73 -15.18
N ILE A 51 7.74 -7.59 -14.51
CA ILE A 51 7.50 -7.52 -13.07
C ILE A 51 6.00 -7.58 -12.80
N GLY A 52 5.53 -8.57 -12.04
CA GLY A 52 4.14 -8.65 -11.59
C GLY A 52 3.89 -7.63 -10.47
N VAL A 53 2.87 -6.79 -10.63
CA VAL A 53 2.54 -5.77 -9.63
C VAL A 53 1.13 -5.95 -9.11
N VAL A 54 0.98 -5.89 -7.79
CA VAL A 54 -0.31 -5.85 -7.08
C VAL A 54 -0.42 -4.51 -6.36
N ILE A 55 -1.56 -3.86 -6.44
CA ILE A 55 -1.83 -2.61 -5.72
C ILE A 55 -2.84 -2.88 -4.61
N VAL A 56 -2.48 -2.54 -3.37
CA VAL A 56 -3.40 -2.52 -2.22
C VAL A 56 -3.77 -1.07 -1.97
N SER A 57 -5.04 -0.74 -2.17
CA SER A 57 -5.52 0.65 -2.20
C SER A 57 -6.45 0.94 -1.04
N SER A 58 -6.47 2.20 -0.61
CA SER A 58 -7.37 2.76 0.39
C SER A 58 -8.25 3.86 -0.20
N GLY A 59 -8.94 4.62 0.64
CA GLY A 59 -9.62 5.86 0.27
C GLY A 59 -11.09 5.72 -0.07
N VAL A 60 -11.67 4.52 -0.05
CA VAL A 60 -13.07 4.30 -0.44
C VAL A 60 -14.07 4.95 0.52
N ILE A 61 -13.84 4.88 1.83
CA ILE A 61 -14.72 5.53 2.83
C ILE A 61 -14.69 7.05 2.60
N PHE A 62 -13.50 7.65 2.44
CA PHE A 62 -13.36 9.08 2.16
C PHE A 62 -14.13 9.49 0.89
N ALA A 63 -13.93 8.76 -0.20
CA ALA A 63 -14.62 9.02 -1.48
C ALA A 63 -16.13 8.90 -1.35
N GLY A 64 -16.62 7.87 -0.65
CA GLY A 64 -18.05 7.66 -0.42
C GLY A 64 -18.66 8.74 0.45
N LEU A 65 -18.04 9.12 1.57
CA LEU A 65 -18.52 10.20 2.44
C LEU A 65 -18.59 11.52 1.67
N LYS A 66 -17.60 11.81 0.86
CA LYS A 66 -17.60 13.01 0.02
C LYS A 66 -18.76 13.00 -0.97
N LYS A 67 -19.04 11.89 -1.62
CA LYS A 67 -20.16 11.74 -2.55
C LYS A 67 -21.52 11.89 -1.87
N LEU A 68 -21.60 11.50 -0.60
CA LEU A 68 -22.76 11.69 0.27
C LEU A 68 -22.85 13.10 0.86
N ASN A 69 -21.89 13.99 0.61
CA ASN A 69 -21.77 15.33 1.21
C ASN A 69 -21.69 15.29 2.75
N VAL A 70 -21.07 14.23 3.30
CA VAL A 70 -20.86 14.08 4.74
C VAL A 70 -19.46 14.60 5.09
N ASN A 71 -19.39 15.68 5.86
CA ASN A 71 -18.14 16.36 6.19
C ASN A 71 -17.40 15.77 7.40
N ALA A 72 -18.11 15.07 8.30
CA ALA A 72 -17.51 14.44 9.46
C ALA A 72 -17.58 12.92 9.36
N LYS A 73 -16.51 12.23 9.74
CA LYS A 73 -16.49 10.76 9.74
C LYS A 73 -17.55 10.24 10.72
N PRO A 74 -18.51 9.44 10.27
CA PRO A 74 -19.51 8.82 11.15
C PRO A 74 -18.86 7.88 12.17
N ASN A 75 -19.55 7.75 13.33
CA ASN A 75 -19.18 6.76 14.35
C ASN A 75 -19.96 5.46 14.22
N VAL A 76 -20.94 5.42 13.32
CA VAL A 76 -21.81 4.25 13.10
C VAL A 76 -21.21 3.37 12.02
N LEU A 77 -20.95 2.11 12.34
CA LEU A 77 -20.30 1.15 11.45
C LEU A 77 -21.04 1.02 10.11
N SER A 78 -22.36 0.88 10.11
CA SER A 78 -23.15 0.72 8.88
C SER A 78 -23.10 1.95 7.96
N GLU A 79 -22.90 3.16 8.50
CA GLU A 79 -22.71 4.37 7.68
C GLU A 79 -21.33 4.37 7.01
N LEU A 80 -20.28 3.89 7.71
CA LEU A 80 -18.96 3.71 7.14
C LEU A 80 -18.95 2.62 6.06
N GLN A 81 -19.65 1.51 6.29
CA GLN A 81 -19.81 0.42 5.31
C GLN A 81 -20.55 0.89 4.05
N ALA A 82 -21.63 1.67 4.23
CA ALA A 82 -22.36 2.26 3.11
C ALA A 82 -21.49 3.25 2.30
N ALA A 83 -20.73 4.10 2.99
CA ALA A 83 -19.77 4.99 2.33
C ALA A 83 -18.69 4.20 1.59
N ALA A 84 -18.13 3.15 2.20
CA ALA A 84 -17.15 2.28 1.56
C ALA A 84 -17.71 1.64 0.28
N ALA A 85 -18.94 1.11 0.32
CA ALA A 85 -19.60 0.52 -0.84
C ALA A 85 -19.74 1.51 -2.02
N ILE A 86 -20.11 2.76 -1.72
CA ILE A 86 -20.21 3.84 -2.72
C ILE A 86 -18.82 4.17 -3.29
N GLY A 87 -17.83 4.39 -2.44
CA GLY A 87 -16.49 4.78 -2.86
C GLY A 87 -15.73 3.65 -3.56
N GLN A 88 -16.06 2.39 -3.28
CA GLN A 88 -15.44 1.23 -3.92
C GLN A 88 -15.76 1.18 -5.43
N MET A 89 -16.95 1.58 -5.83
CA MET A 89 -17.32 1.70 -7.25
C MET A 89 -16.44 2.74 -7.96
N ASP A 90 -16.24 3.89 -7.34
CA ASP A 90 -15.42 4.96 -7.90
C ASP A 90 -13.94 4.58 -7.94
N LEU A 91 -13.43 3.89 -6.91
CA LEU A 91 -12.06 3.37 -6.89
C LEU A 91 -11.81 2.39 -8.04
N ALA A 92 -12.72 1.42 -8.21
CA ALA A 92 -12.62 0.44 -9.29
C ALA A 92 -12.64 1.11 -10.67
N GLN A 93 -13.53 2.09 -10.86
CA GLN A 93 -13.66 2.81 -12.12
C GLN A 93 -12.40 3.63 -12.43
N VAL A 94 -11.85 4.38 -11.47
CA VAL A 94 -10.68 5.22 -11.72
C VAL A 94 -9.44 4.38 -12.04
N TYR A 95 -9.22 3.26 -11.34
CA TYR A 95 -8.13 2.35 -11.68
C TYR A 95 -8.29 1.73 -13.07
N LYS A 96 -9.51 1.27 -13.40
CA LYS A 96 -9.82 0.77 -14.74
C LYS A 96 -9.46 1.81 -15.82
N ASP A 97 -9.89 3.05 -15.63
CA ASP A 97 -9.68 4.11 -16.60
C ASP A 97 -8.18 4.43 -16.82
N VAL A 98 -7.41 4.59 -15.73
CA VAL A 98 -5.99 4.94 -15.86
C VAL A 98 -5.14 3.80 -16.41
N PHE A 99 -5.44 2.52 -16.08
CA PHE A 99 -4.71 1.40 -16.65
C PHE A 99 -5.10 1.14 -18.12
N THR A 100 -6.36 1.35 -18.50
CA THR A 100 -6.81 1.26 -19.91
C THR A 100 -6.05 2.24 -20.80
N GLN A 101 -5.73 3.44 -20.32
CA GLN A 101 -4.91 4.43 -21.07
C GLN A 101 -3.52 3.89 -21.43
N ASN A 102 -2.99 2.96 -20.63
CA ASN A 102 -1.70 2.31 -20.85
C ASN A 102 -1.83 0.91 -21.49
N ASN A 103 -3.00 0.57 -22.06
CA ASN A 103 -3.31 -0.76 -22.61
C ASN A 103 -3.10 -1.91 -21.61
N LYS A 104 -3.36 -1.65 -20.34
CA LYS A 104 -3.30 -2.67 -19.26
C LYS A 104 -4.69 -2.90 -18.68
N ILE A 105 -4.88 -4.08 -18.12
CA ILE A 105 -6.11 -4.48 -17.45
C ILE A 105 -5.89 -4.41 -15.94
N ALA A 106 -6.80 -3.72 -15.24
CA ALA A 106 -6.89 -3.78 -13.78
C ALA A 106 -8.07 -4.67 -13.36
N ALA A 107 -7.89 -5.46 -12.32
CA ALA A 107 -8.92 -6.36 -11.79
C ALA A 107 -9.12 -6.11 -10.30
N GLN A 108 -10.37 -5.85 -9.88
CA GLN A 108 -10.70 -5.67 -8.47
C GLN A 108 -10.70 -7.02 -7.73
N VAL A 109 -10.07 -7.03 -6.54
CA VAL A 109 -10.11 -8.15 -5.60
C VAL A 109 -10.43 -7.58 -4.21
N LEU A 110 -11.51 -8.03 -3.59
CA LEU A 110 -11.86 -7.66 -2.22
C LEU A 110 -11.59 -8.83 -1.30
N LEU A 111 -10.87 -8.56 -0.21
CA LEU A 111 -10.47 -9.55 0.79
C LEU A 111 -10.81 -9.04 2.18
N THR A 112 -11.02 -9.94 3.11
CA THR A 112 -11.04 -9.66 4.54
C THR A 112 -9.86 -10.32 5.22
N HIS A 113 -9.57 -9.91 6.45
CA HIS A 113 -8.58 -10.57 7.31
C HIS A 113 -8.89 -12.06 7.50
N GLU A 114 -10.19 -12.39 7.63
CA GLU A 114 -10.66 -13.78 7.74
C GLU A 114 -10.36 -14.60 6.49
N ASP A 115 -10.50 -14.00 5.29
CA ASP A 115 -10.18 -14.68 4.03
C ASP A 115 -8.70 -15.08 3.95
N LEU A 116 -7.82 -14.29 4.56
CA LEU A 116 -6.38 -14.56 4.61
C LEU A 116 -5.97 -15.45 5.79
N SER A 117 -6.84 -15.64 6.77
CA SER A 117 -6.63 -16.51 7.93
C SER A 117 -7.19 -17.93 7.72
N ASP A 118 -8.26 -18.08 6.94
CA ASP A 118 -8.79 -19.40 6.56
C ASP A 118 -7.95 -20.05 5.46
N ARG A 119 -7.44 -21.24 5.71
CA ARG A 119 -6.53 -21.92 4.77
C ARG A 119 -7.12 -22.14 3.38
N LYS A 120 -8.40 -22.47 3.27
CA LYS A 120 -9.05 -22.74 1.98
C LYS A 120 -9.23 -21.45 1.19
N ARG A 121 -9.72 -20.40 1.84
CA ARG A 121 -9.90 -19.07 1.23
C ARG A 121 -8.53 -18.48 0.84
N TYR A 122 -7.52 -18.60 1.70
CA TYR A 122 -6.15 -18.20 1.43
C TYR A 122 -5.60 -18.83 0.15
N LEU A 123 -5.71 -20.16 -0.01
CA LEU A 123 -5.23 -20.86 -1.20
C LEU A 123 -5.99 -20.46 -2.48
N ASN A 124 -7.29 -20.22 -2.38
CA ASN A 124 -8.10 -19.74 -3.49
C ASN A 124 -7.70 -18.32 -3.90
N ALA A 125 -7.56 -17.39 -2.94
CA ALA A 125 -7.11 -16.03 -3.19
C ALA A 125 -5.71 -16.03 -3.82
N ARG A 126 -4.77 -16.82 -3.28
CA ARG A 126 -3.42 -16.97 -3.84
C ARG A 126 -3.45 -17.43 -5.29
N SER A 127 -4.25 -18.46 -5.60
CA SER A 127 -4.36 -18.98 -6.97
C SER A 127 -4.92 -17.93 -7.93
N THR A 128 -6.00 -17.25 -7.54
CA THR A 128 -6.64 -16.20 -8.35
C THR A 128 -5.68 -15.03 -8.61
N ILE A 129 -5.04 -14.50 -7.56
CA ILE A 129 -4.14 -13.36 -7.69
C ILE A 129 -2.91 -13.71 -8.54
N ASN A 130 -2.31 -14.90 -8.34
CA ASN A 130 -1.20 -15.34 -9.17
C ASN A 130 -1.61 -15.52 -10.64
N ASN A 131 -2.82 -16.03 -10.92
CA ASN A 131 -3.35 -16.10 -12.28
C ASN A 131 -3.48 -14.72 -12.93
N LEU A 132 -3.99 -13.74 -12.22
CA LEU A 132 -4.06 -12.35 -12.72
C LEU A 132 -2.66 -11.82 -13.05
N ILE A 133 -1.71 -11.98 -12.13
CA ILE A 133 -0.31 -11.53 -12.31
C ILE A 133 0.32 -12.19 -13.54
N THR A 134 0.21 -13.52 -13.68
CA THR A 134 0.80 -14.24 -14.82
C THR A 134 0.14 -13.90 -16.15
N SER A 135 -1.09 -13.42 -16.12
CA SER A 135 -1.81 -12.89 -17.30
C SER A 135 -1.50 -11.43 -17.61
N GLY A 136 -0.56 -10.80 -16.90
CA GLY A 136 -0.21 -9.39 -17.08
C GLY A 136 -1.31 -8.41 -16.63
N ILE A 137 -2.23 -8.87 -15.78
CA ILE A 137 -3.32 -8.08 -15.21
C ILE A 137 -2.89 -7.54 -13.84
N VAL A 138 -3.24 -6.31 -13.52
CA VAL A 138 -2.93 -5.66 -12.24
C VAL A 138 -4.07 -5.92 -11.24
N PRO A 139 -3.88 -6.75 -10.20
CA PRO A 139 -4.86 -6.86 -9.12
C PRO A 139 -4.88 -5.56 -8.30
N ILE A 140 -6.06 -4.98 -8.16
CA ILE A 140 -6.34 -3.85 -7.26
C ILE A 140 -7.08 -4.44 -6.07
N ILE A 141 -6.38 -4.54 -4.96
CA ILE A 141 -6.89 -5.17 -3.73
C ILE A 141 -7.33 -4.09 -2.76
N ASN A 142 -8.46 -4.30 -2.12
CA ASN A 142 -8.91 -3.53 -0.96
C ASN A 142 -9.56 -4.46 0.06
N GLU A 143 -9.72 -3.96 1.29
CA GLU A 143 -10.57 -4.61 2.29
C GLU A 143 -12.01 -4.67 1.78
N ASN A 144 -12.71 -5.76 2.07
CA ASN A 144 -14.16 -5.85 1.85
C ASN A 144 -14.90 -5.18 3.02
N ASP A 145 -14.84 -3.86 3.04
CA ASP A 145 -15.41 -3.04 4.11
C ASP A 145 -16.90 -3.32 4.38
N THR A 146 -17.64 -3.82 3.39
CA THR A 146 -19.09 -4.07 3.54
C THR A 146 -19.42 -5.21 4.49
N VAL A 147 -18.49 -6.10 4.74
CA VAL A 147 -18.65 -7.26 5.64
C VAL A 147 -17.64 -7.27 6.79
N SER A 148 -16.62 -6.41 6.75
CA SER A 148 -15.63 -6.27 7.80
C SER A 148 -16.22 -5.53 9.01
N THR A 149 -15.95 -6.01 10.23
CA THR A 149 -16.58 -5.48 11.45
C THR A 149 -15.63 -4.70 12.35
N GLU A 150 -14.37 -5.10 12.45
CA GLU A 150 -13.44 -4.52 13.43
C GLU A 150 -12.44 -3.54 12.79
N GLU A 151 -12.07 -3.74 11.54
CA GLU A 151 -10.95 -3.07 10.88
C GLU A 151 -11.34 -1.76 10.20
N ILE A 152 -12.60 -1.57 9.84
CA ILE A 152 -13.11 -0.29 9.31
C ILE A 152 -12.83 0.87 10.27
N GLN A 153 -12.78 0.61 11.58
CA GLN A 153 -12.46 1.64 12.56
C GLN A 153 -10.99 2.07 12.48
N PHE A 154 -10.10 1.16 12.07
CA PHE A 154 -8.66 1.40 12.02
C PHE A 154 -8.12 1.72 10.62
N GLY A 155 -8.86 1.39 9.54
CA GLY A 155 -8.57 1.81 8.16
C GLY A 155 -7.16 1.45 7.66
N ASP A 156 -6.58 0.36 8.18
CA ASP A 156 -5.17 0.04 7.95
C ASP A 156 -4.98 -1.05 6.90
N ASN A 157 -4.81 -0.62 5.66
CA ASN A 157 -4.39 -1.51 4.59
C ASN A 157 -2.87 -1.82 4.57
N ASP A 158 -2.07 -1.28 5.50
CA ASP A 158 -0.63 -1.62 5.58
C ASP A 158 -0.48 -3.11 5.93
N ASN A 159 -1.28 -3.58 6.90
CA ASN A 159 -1.29 -4.96 7.33
C ASN A 159 -1.84 -5.91 6.24
N LEU A 160 -2.94 -5.52 5.59
CA LEU A 160 -3.48 -6.24 4.44
C LEU A 160 -2.42 -6.37 3.33
N ALA A 161 -1.69 -5.28 3.03
CA ALA A 161 -0.64 -5.29 2.02
C ALA A 161 0.51 -6.25 2.38
N ALA A 162 0.91 -6.32 3.66
CA ALA A 162 1.90 -7.27 4.12
C ALA A 162 1.42 -8.73 4.01
N MET A 163 0.14 -8.98 4.34
CA MET A 163 -0.45 -10.32 4.17
C MET A 163 -0.54 -10.72 2.70
N VAL A 164 -0.88 -9.78 1.81
CA VAL A 164 -0.88 -10.00 0.35
C VAL A 164 0.53 -10.25 -0.16
N ALA A 165 1.54 -9.51 0.35
CA ALA A 165 2.94 -9.73 -0.01
C ALA A 165 3.39 -11.15 0.35
N ASN A 166 3.03 -11.63 1.55
CA ASN A 166 3.29 -13.01 1.96
C ASN A 166 2.51 -14.02 1.11
N LEU A 167 1.23 -13.74 0.82
CA LEU A 167 0.36 -14.60 0.01
C LEU A 167 0.96 -14.93 -1.36
N ILE A 168 1.52 -13.92 -2.04
CA ILE A 168 2.07 -14.07 -3.39
C ILE A 168 3.58 -14.28 -3.40
N GLU A 169 4.24 -14.29 -2.25
CA GLU A 169 5.70 -14.35 -2.12
C GLU A 169 6.37 -13.20 -2.89
N ALA A 170 5.98 -11.97 -2.55
CA ALA A 170 6.50 -10.78 -3.20
C ALA A 170 7.96 -10.51 -2.80
N ASP A 171 8.75 -10.00 -3.73
CA ASP A 171 10.13 -9.57 -3.47
C ASP A 171 10.16 -8.25 -2.69
N TYR A 172 9.22 -7.35 -3.03
CA TYR A 172 9.11 -6.05 -2.37
C TYR A 172 7.67 -5.71 -1.99
N LEU A 173 7.55 -5.06 -0.83
CA LEU A 173 6.39 -4.31 -0.40
C LEU A 173 6.76 -2.82 -0.38
N VAL A 174 6.10 -2.01 -1.19
CA VAL A 174 6.27 -0.56 -1.19
C VAL A 174 5.09 0.08 -0.49
N LEU A 175 5.32 0.75 0.62
CA LEU A 175 4.30 1.47 1.39
C LEU A 175 4.39 2.96 1.05
N PHE A 176 3.52 3.44 0.17
CA PHE A 176 3.43 4.86 -0.12
C PHE A 176 2.69 5.61 0.98
N THR A 177 3.29 6.70 1.39
CA THR A 177 2.81 7.61 2.44
C THR A 177 3.03 9.06 1.99
N ASP A 178 2.56 10.01 2.78
CA ASP A 178 2.79 11.45 2.62
C ASP A 178 4.15 11.91 3.21
N GLN A 179 4.83 11.04 3.95
CA GLN A 179 6.17 11.29 4.49
C GLN A 179 7.24 10.65 3.61
N GLU A 180 8.45 11.24 3.61
CA GLU A 180 9.59 10.71 2.83
C GLU A 180 10.06 9.32 3.29
N GLY A 181 9.75 8.94 4.54
CA GLY A 181 10.10 7.67 5.15
C GLY A 181 10.02 7.74 6.67
N LEU A 182 10.75 6.88 7.36
CA LEU A 182 10.92 6.93 8.80
C LEU A 182 12.02 7.94 9.18
N PHE A 183 11.74 8.81 10.14
CA PHE A 183 12.70 9.79 10.64
C PHE A 183 13.17 9.45 12.06
N SER A 184 14.30 10.03 12.44
CA SER A 184 14.87 9.90 13.81
C SER A 184 14.00 10.56 14.87
N ASP A 185 13.21 11.57 14.50
CA ASP A 185 12.19 12.25 15.30
C ASP A 185 11.09 12.80 14.37
N ASP A 186 10.05 13.46 14.91
CA ASP A 186 9.00 14.08 14.08
C ASP A 186 9.58 15.30 13.33
N PRO A 187 9.70 15.26 11.99
CA PRO A 187 10.24 16.37 11.21
C PRO A 187 9.38 17.64 11.25
N ALA A 188 8.12 17.54 11.70
CA ALA A 188 7.27 18.71 11.91
C ALA A 188 7.60 19.45 13.22
N VAL A 189 8.27 18.77 14.15
CA VAL A 189 8.60 19.29 15.49
C VAL A 189 10.10 19.55 15.64
N ASP A 190 10.93 18.61 15.19
CA ASP A 190 12.39 18.72 15.25
C ASP A 190 13.01 18.95 13.88
N ILE A 191 13.56 20.13 13.66
CA ILE A 191 14.26 20.51 12.42
C ILE A 191 15.52 19.67 12.15
N ASN A 192 16.08 19.02 13.18
CA ASN A 192 17.23 18.13 13.06
C ASN A 192 16.85 16.67 12.79
N ALA A 193 15.54 16.38 12.69
CA ALA A 193 15.09 15.05 12.35
C ALA A 193 15.68 14.59 11.01
N SER A 194 16.36 13.46 11.00
CA SER A 194 17.01 12.90 9.82
C SER A 194 16.28 11.67 9.31
N LEU A 195 16.19 11.53 7.98
CA LEU A 195 15.60 10.35 7.35
C LEU A 195 16.48 9.11 7.64
N ILE A 196 15.85 8.04 8.09
CA ILE A 196 16.49 6.74 8.29
C ILE A 196 16.42 5.99 6.95
N GLU A 197 17.51 5.98 6.21
CA GLU A 197 17.53 5.35 4.88
C GLU A 197 17.43 3.82 4.94
N LYS A 198 17.96 3.19 6.02
CA LYS A 198 17.93 1.74 6.21
C LYS A 198 17.81 1.38 7.68
N ALA A 199 17.02 0.35 7.95
CA ALA A 199 16.97 -0.30 9.25
C ALA A 199 16.67 -1.79 9.09
N PHE A 200 16.82 -2.55 10.17
CA PHE A 200 16.40 -3.95 10.20
C PHE A 200 15.04 -4.06 10.89
N THR A 201 14.16 -4.89 10.36
CA THR A 201 12.79 -5.05 10.88
C THR A 201 12.73 -5.56 12.33
N ASP A 202 13.77 -6.27 12.80
CA ASP A 202 13.90 -6.77 14.16
C ASP A 202 14.49 -5.74 15.16
N ASP A 203 14.90 -4.57 14.67
CA ASP A 203 15.37 -3.48 15.54
C ASP A 203 14.22 -2.94 16.38
N LYS A 204 14.34 -3.09 17.71
CA LYS A 204 13.33 -2.63 18.68
C LYS A 204 13.26 -1.10 18.78
N THR A 205 14.28 -0.39 18.34
CA THR A 205 14.27 1.09 18.38
C THR A 205 13.24 1.65 17.41
N LEU A 206 12.87 0.90 16.37
CA LEU A 206 11.84 1.29 15.40
C LEU A 206 10.48 1.58 16.05
N ASP A 207 10.12 0.86 17.12
CA ASP A 207 8.85 1.09 17.82
C ASP A 207 8.80 2.45 18.52
N LEU A 208 9.95 2.90 19.04
CA LEU A 208 10.08 4.22 19.66
C LEU A 208 10.04 5.33 18.62
N LEU A 209 10.76 5.15 17.51
CA LEU A 209 10.81 6.10 16.40
C LEU A 209 9.46 6.24 15.72
N ALA A 210 8.76 5.13 15.47
CA ALA A 210 7.45 5.13 14.84
C ALA A 210 6.38 5.86 15.67
N LYS A 211 6.46 5.78 17.01
CA LYS A 211 5.55 6.50 17.91
C LYS A 211 5.78 8.01 17.93
N LYS A 212 6.99 8.47 17.68
CA LYS A 212 7.32 9.90 17.63
C LYS A 212 6.82 10.57 16.34
N THR A 213 6.82 9.82 15.24
CA THR A 213 6.43 10.29 13.90
C THR A 213 4.94 10.07 13.58
N SER A 214 4.05 10.15 14.56
CA SER A 214 2.62 9.95 14.36
C SER A 214 2.02 11.15 13.60
N SER A 215 1.63 10.94 12.33
CA SER A 215 0.86 11.94 11.57
C SER A 215 -0.54 12.10 12.15
N THR A 216 -1.01 13.33 12.27
CA THR A 216 -2.37 13.70 12.74
C THR A 216 -3.47 13.34 11.73
N TYR A 217 -3.13 12.95 10.51
CA TYR A 217 -4.06 12.66 9.42
C TYR A 217 -3.86 11.24 8.89
N GLY A 218 -4.66 10.30 9.37
CA GLY A 218 -4.74 8.94 8.83
C GLY A 218 -4.74 7.87 9.92
N THR A 219 -5.49 6.80 9.67
CA THR A 219 -5.65 5.64 10.57
C THR A 219 -4.43 4.71 10.56
N GLY A 220 -3.54 4.82 9.54
CA GLY A 220 -2.30 4.04 9.41
C GLY A 220 -1.06 4.90 9.66
N GLY A 221 -0.60 5.03 10.91
CA GLY A 221 0.60 5.76 11.27
C GLY A 221 1.90 5.02 10.88
N MET A 222 3.06 5.58 11.25
CA MET A 222 4.35 4.92 11.02
C MET A 222 4.45 3.57 11.77
N VAL A 223 3.76 3.43 12.91
CA VAL A 223 3.69 2.19 13.70
C VAL A 223 3.15 1.04 12.85
N THR A 224 2.02 1.24 12.16
CA THR A 224 1.41 0.19 11.33
C THR A 224 2.29 -0.20 10.16
N LYS A 225 3.07 0.75 9.61
CA LYS A 225 4.03 0.48 8.53
C LYS A 225 5.22 -0.37 9.00
N ILE A 226 5.71 -0.13 10.21
CA ILE A 226 6.76 -0.97 10.81
C ILE A 226 6.23 -2.38 11.10
N GLU A 227 5.01 -2.49 11.63
CA GLU A 227 4.36 -3.79 11.86
C GLU A 227 4.16 -4.55 10.54
N ALA A 228 3.69 -3.86 9.49
CA ALA A 228 3.55 -4.42 8.16
C ALA A 228 4.90 -4.91 7.59
N ALA A 229 5.96 -4.11 7.74
CA ALA A 229 7.31 -4.49 7.33
C ALA A 229 7.81 -5.76 8.06
N ARG A 230 7.59 -5.85 9.37
CA ARG A 230 7.91 -7.06 10.14
C ARG A 230 7.13 -8.27 9.64
N ARG A 231 5.83 -8.12 9.38
CA ARG A 231 5.00 -9.20 8.85
C ARG A 231 5.46 -9.64 7.47
N ALA A 232 5.76 -8.70 6.56
CA ALA A 232 6.25 -9.00 5.22
C ALA A 232 7.61 -9.72 5.25
N SER A 233 8.50 -9.34 6.17
CA SER A 233 9.82 -9.95 6.30
C SER A 233 9.79 -11.44 6.67
N LEU A 234 8.67 -11.94 7.22
CA LEU A 234 8.52 -13.37 7.56
C LEU A 234 8.59 -14.28 6.32
N SER A 235 8.23 -13.78 5.14
CA SER A 235 8.37 -14.49 3.86
C SER A 235 9.59 -14.04 3.04
N GLY A 236 10.45 -13.20 3.61
CA GLY A 236 11.64 -12.68 2.93
C GLY A 236 11.37 -11.47 2.05
N THR A 237 10.19 -10.87 2.13
CA THR A 237 9.84 -9.63 1.42
C THR A 237 10.56 -8.44 2.02
N HIS A 238 11.23 -7.64 1.20
CA HIS A 238 11.79 -6.35 1.59
C HIS A 238 10.71 -5.28 1.60
N THR A 239 10.78 -4.34 2.54
CA THR A 239 9.82 -3.23 2.59
C THR A 239 10.51 -1.91 2.31
N ILE A 240 9.87 -1.05 1.53
CA ILE A 240 10.27 0.34 1.31
C ILE A 240 9.12 1.24 1.72
N ILE A 241 9.37 2.17 2.64
CA ILE A 241 8.43 3.24 3.03
C ILE A 241 8.90 4.51 2.34
N ALA A 242 8.06 5.10 1.48
CA ALA A 242 8.45 6.26 0.69
C ALA A 242 7.27 7.18 0.37
N ASN A 243 7.56 8.43 0.05
CA ASN A 243 6.56 9.37 -0.45
C ASN A 243 6.26 9.09 -1.93
N GLY A 244 5.03 8.63 -2.21
CA GLY A 244 4.60 8.33 -3.58
C GLY A 244 4.44 9.56 -4.48
N LYS A 245 4.26 10.75 -3.88
CA LYS A 245 4.04 12.02 -4.61
C LYS A 245 5.34 12.76 -4.93
N THR A 246 6.45 12.43 -4.26
CA THR A 246 7.75 13.04 -4.54
C THR A 246 8.22 12.74 -5.96
N ASP A 247 8.79 13.74 -6.60
CA ASP A 247 9.33 13.60 -7.94
C ASP A 247 10.41 12.51 -8.01
N LYS A 248 10.35 11.72 -9.08
CA LYS A 248 11.28 10.63 -9.37
C LYS A 248 11.27 9.47 -8.37
N THR A 249 10.30 9.37 -7.44
CA THR A 249 10.23 8.23 -6.50
C THR A 249 10.20 6.90 -7.26
N PHE A 250 9.31 6.74 -8.23
CA PHE A 250 9.23 5.53 -9.06
C PHE A 250 10.53 5.26 -9.84
N PHE A 251 11.09 6.30 -10.46
CA PHE A 251 12.37 6.21 -11.16
C PHE A 251 13.51 5.76 -10.24
N LYS A 252 13.60 6.34 -9.04
CA LYS A 252 14.61 5.96 -8.05
C LYS A 252 14.45 4.52 -7.60
N LEU A 253 13.20 4.07 -7.33
CA LEU A 253 12.90 2.68 -6.99
C LEU A 253 13.42 1.73 -8.08
N PHE A 254 13.00 1.95 -9.33
CA PHE A 254 13.37 1.10 -10.44
C PHE A 254 14.89 1.05 -10.69
N ASN A 255 15.57 2.17 -10.54
CA ASN A 255 17.02 2.27 -10.72
C ASN A 255 17.83 1.94 -9.46
N ASN A 256 17.22 1.39 -8.42
CA ASN A 256 17.88 1.00 -7.16
C ASN A 256 18.60 2.16 -6.44
N GLN A 257 18.13 3.37 -6.65
CA GLN A 257 18.63 4.55 -5.95
C GLN A 257 17.98 4.65 -4.56
N SER A 258 18.66 5.31 -3.63
CA SER A 258 18.09 5.52 -2.29
C SER A 258 16.82 6.36 -2.37
N VAL A 259 15.75 5.86 -1.79
CA VAL A 259 14.47 6.54 -1.66
C VAL A 259 13.75 6.00 -0.43
N GLY A 260 13.30 6.89 0.43
CA GLY A 260 12.59 6.51 1.64
C GLY A 260 13.43 5.70 2.64
N THR A 261 12.75 4.84 3.37
CA THR A 261 13.35 3.90 4.33
C THR A 261 13.25 2.47 3.81
N PHE A 262 14.36 1.80 3.71
CA PHE A 262 14.47 0.38 3.37
C PHE A 262 14.55 -0.47 4.65
N LEU A 263 13.67 -1.50 4.73
CA LEU A 263 13.55 -2.43 5.84
C LEU A 263 13.69 -3.87 5.39
#